data_9126428fd02ba1571640182d574b16fb
#
_entry.id   9126428fd02ba1571640182d574b16fb
#
_cell.length_a   1.000
_cell.length_b   1.000
_cell.length_c   1.000
_cell.angle_alpha   90.00
_cell.angle_beta   90.00
_cell.angle_gamma   90.00
#
_symmetry.space_group_name_H-M   'P 1'
#
loop_
_entity.id
_entity.type
_entity.pdbx_description
1 polymer ?
#
loop_
_entity_poly.entity_id
_entity_poly.type
_entity_poly.pdbx_seq_one_letter_code
_entity_poly.pdbx_strand_id
1 'polypeptide(L)'
;MAYLNRNASDAVLPVRIGLIGSGWMGAFHAESIARRVPGAVLAAIADPNLESAGALAGALGTTKVTADAADLLADPAIDAVVIASPARFHSALIGQAAAAGKHVFCEKPAGQGLEELDAALDAVDAAGVHFQIGFNRRYAADFQAAKKDLAAGIVGQPQLLRSLTRDPGTGSIGHAARIPAWTIFLETLIHDFDTLNWFNEGAEPVEVYAVADALVEPGLRDQGFLDTAVVTIRYSNGAIAVAEANFSALYGYDIRGEVFGSKGMVQAGRATETAARRFTAEGMSADTPRLNVELFRQAYTDELADFADAVRARRDGTVPESKPFTLTPGASDARRALAVALACIESVKRGTPATVNTVAVNENVVL
;
A
#
# COMPACT_ATOMS: atom_id res chain seq x y z
N MET A 1 28.32 27.57 21.67
CA MET A 1 29.38 27.04 20.79
C MET A 1 29.73 25.62 21.21
N ALA A 2 28.98 24.62 20.70
CA ALA A 2 29.31 23.18 20.88
C ALA A 2 28.59 22.37 19.80
N TYR A 3 28.71 22.80 18.56
CA TYR A 3 28.28 22.05 17.37
C TYR A 3 29.50 22.00 16.46
N LEU A 4 30.32 20.98 16.55
CA LEU A 4 31.28 20.53 15.53
C LEU A 4 32.25 19.56 16.20
N ASN A 5 31.88 18.27 16.31
CA ASN A 5 32.78 17.12 16.28
C ASN A 5 31.94 15.83 16.23
N ARG A 6 31.24 15.59 15.13
CA ARG A 6 30.96 14.22 14.73
C ARG A 6 32.17 13.77 13.93
N ASN A 7 32.93 12.84 14.52
CA ASN A 7 34.07 12.22 13.88
C ASN A 7 33.65 11.62 12.53
N ALA A 8 34.43 11.90 11.49
CA ALA A 8 34.23 11.43 10.12
C ALA A 8 34.42 9.89 9.96
N SER A 9 34.51 9.12 11.06
CA SER A 9 34.75 7.68 11.07
C SER A 9 33.46 6.82 11.13
N ASP A 10 32.27 7.41 11.35
CA ASP A 10 30.99 6.67 11.42
C ASP A 10 30.04 7.10 10.30
N ALA A 11 30.51 7.18 9.07
CA ALA A 11 29.62 7.34 7.91
C ALA A 11 28.78 6.06 7.79
N VAL A 12 27.54 6.12 8.27
CA VAL A 12 26.55 5.04 8.11
C VAL A 12 26.40 4.76 6.62
N LEU A 13 26.76 3.54 6.19
CA LEU A 13 26.64 3.16 4.79
C LEU A 13 25.15 3.20 4.37
N PRO A 14 24.82 3.83 3.23
CA PRO A 14 23.46 3.88 2.77
C PRO A 14 22.94 2.48 2.41
N VAL A 15 21.63 2.27 2.56
CA VAL A 15 20.94 1.08 2.05
C VAL A 15 20.89 1.16 0.53
N ARG A 16 21.41 0.15 -0.15
CA ARG A 16 21.46 0.08 -1.61
C ARG A 16 20.22 -0.62 -2.14
N ILE A 17 19.31 0.14 -2.72
CA ILE A 17 18.00 -0.34 -3.17
C ILE A 17 18.00 -0.53 -4.69
N GLY A 18 17.58 -1.71 -5.14
CA GLY A 18 17.24 -2.00 -6.52
C GLY A 18 15.74 -1.78 -6.78
N LEU A 19 15.39 -1.15 -7.89
CA LEU A 19 13.99 -1.01 -8.33
C LEU A 19 13.67 -2.07 -9.38
N ILE A 20 12.55 -2.79 -9.21
CA ILE A 20 11.99 -3.72 -10.20
C ILE A 20 10.67 -3.16 -10.72
N GLY A 21 10.67 -2.72 -11.99
CA GLY A 21 9.57 -2.03 -12.64
C GLY A 21 9.75 -0.50 -12.66
N SER A 22 9.86 0.08 -13.85
CA SER A 22 10.05 1.53 -14.10
C SER A 22 8.80 2.23 -14.62
N GLY A 23 7.63 1.63 -14.37
CA GLY A 23 6.33 2.24 -14.66
C GLY A 23 6.08 3.49 -13.80
N TRP A 24 4.86 4.04 -13.87
CA TRP A 24 4.52 5.29 -13.18
C TRP A 24 4.84 5.28 -11.67
N MET A 25 4.41 4.23 -10.93
CA MET A 25 4.74 4.11 -9.50
C MET A 25 6.23 3.84 -9.26
N GLY A 26 6.84 2.97 -10.08
CA GLY A 26 8.28 2.70 -9.98
C GLY A 26 9.13 3.96 -10.18
N ALA A 27 8.79 4.80 -11.15
CA ALA A 27 9.48 6.08 -11.37
C ALA A 27 9.32 7.03 -10.18
N PHE A 28 8.13 7.07 -9.56
CA PHE A 28 7.87 7.88 -8.37
C PHE A 28 8.68 7.38 -7.15
N HIS A 29 8.74 6.07 -6.92
CA HIS A 29 9.58 5.47 -5.87
C HIS A 29 11.07 5.67 -6.14
N ALA A 30 11.52 5.49 -7.38
CA ALA A 30 12.92 5.75 -7.77
C ALA A 30 13.34 7.18 -7.44
N GLU A 31 12.49 8.16 -7.77
CA GLU A 31 12.75 9.57 -7.44
C GLU A 31 12.75 9.81 -5.92
N SER A 32 11.84 9.15 -5.19
CA SER A 32 11.80 9.24 -3.74
C SER A 32 13.07 8.71 -3.10
N ILE A 33 13.52 7.52 -3.50
CA ILE A 33 14.76 6.89 -3.02
C ILE A 33 15.96 7.78 -3.34
N ALA A 34 16.08 8.23 -4.58
CA ALA A 34 17.24 8.99 -5.03
C ALA A 34 17.35 10.39 -4.40
N ARG A 35 16.23 11.02 -4.01
CA ARG A 35 16.20 12.45 -3.64
C ARG A 35 15.62 12.76 -2.27
N ARG A 36 14.82 11.86 -1.67
CA ARG A 36 14.02 12.19 -0.49
C ARG A 36 14.15 11.21 0.68
N VAL A 37 14.68 9.99 0.46
CA VAL A 37 14.86 8.99 1.52
C VAL A 37 16.27 9.07 2.09
N PRO A 38 16.45 9.59 3.32
CA PRO A 38 17.76 9.69 3.93
C PRO A 38 18.38 8.30 4.15
N GLY A 39 19.67 8.16 3.85
CA GLY A 39 20.39 6.92 4.09
C GLY A 39 20.02 5.75 3.17
N ALA A 40 19.34 6.02 2.05
CA ALA A 40 19.13 5.08 0.96
C ALA A 40 19.73 5.63 -0.35
N VAL A 41 20.07 4.72 -1.27
CA VAL A 41 20.51 5.06 -2.63
C VAL A 41 19.83 4.12 -3.63
N LEU A 42 19.40 4.68 -4.75
CA LEU A 42 18.93 3.91 -5.90
C LEU A 42 20.14 3.32 -6.62
N ALA A 43 20.39 2.03 -6.44
CA ALA A 43 21.59 1.38 -6.92
C ALA A 43 21.45 0.77 -8.32
N ALA A 44 20.25 0.29 -8.68
CA ALA A 44 19.97 -0.31 -9.98
C ALA A 44 18.48 -0.24 -10.32
N ILE A 45 18.15 -0.34 -11.62
CA ILE A 45 16.77 -0.46 -12.12
C ILE A 45 16.69 -1.67 -13.03
N ALA A 46 15.71 -2.54 -12.80
CA ALA A 46 15.35 -3.66 -13.67
C ALA A 46 13.97 -3.43 -14.30
N ASP A 47 13.92 -3.42 -15.63
CA ASP A 47 12.67 -3.34 -16.39
C ASP A 47 12.89 -3.92 -17.81
N PRO A 48 11.99 -4.75 -18.35
CA PRO A 48 12.09 -5.22 -19.73
C PRO A 48 12.16 -4.10 -20.76
N ASN A 49 11.59 -2.93 -20.46
CA ASN A 49 11.73 -1.73 -21.28
C ASN A 49 13.00 -0.96 -20.90
N LEU A 50 14.13 -1.37 -21.48
CA LEU A 50 15.44 -0.74 -21.23
C LEU A 50 15.50 0.74 -21.60
N GLU A 51 14.70 1.21 -22.56
CA GLU A 51 14.66 2.63 -22.95
C GLU A 51 14.07 3.46 -21.80
N SER A 52 12.91 3.05 -21.26
CA SER A 52 12.26 3.71 -20.12
C SER A 52 13.14 3.67 -18.87
N ALA A 53 13.69 2.50 -18.55
CA ALA A 53 14.57 2.33 -17.40
C ALA A 53 15.86 3.14 -17.53
N GLY A 54 16.46 3.20 -18.73
CA GLY A 54 17.66 3.99 -19.02
C GLY A 54 17.42 5.49 -18.90
N ALA A 55 16.28 5.99 -19.40
CA ALA A 55 15.89 7.38 -19.26
C ALA A 55 15.70 7.78 -17.78
N LEU A 56 15.01 6.94 -16.99
CA LEU A 56 14.82 7.13 -15.57
C LEU A 56 16.16 7.10 -14.80
N ALA A 57 17.01 6.13 -15.09
CA ALA A 57 18.34 6.00 -14.48
C ALA A 57 19.21 7.24 -14.74
N GLY A 58 19.25 7.72 -15.99
CA GLY A 58 19.98 8.93 -16.36
C GLY A 58 19.48 10.17 -15.65
N ALA A 59 18.16 10.33 -15.50
CA ALA A 59 17.55 11.46 -14.79
C ALA A 59 17.84 11.46 -13.26
N LEU A 60 18.12 10.30 -12.69
CA LEU A 60 18.34 10.11 -11.25
C LEU A 60 19.81 9.88 -10.87
N GLY A 61 20.72 9.80 -11.84
CA GLY A 61 22.14 9.57 -11.61
C GLY A 61 22.50 8.12 -11.27
N THR A 62 21.60 7.16 -11.54
CA THR A 62 21.85 5.72 -11.41
C THR A 62 22.36 5.20 -12.74
N THR A 63 23.40 4.36 -12.73
CA THR A 63 24.04 3.88 -13.96
C THR A 63 23.72 2.43 -14.31
N LYS A 64 23.27 1.64 -13.32
CA LYS A 64 23.02 0.21 -13.54
C LYS A 64 21.56 -0.01 -13.94
N VAL A 65 21.37 -0.51 -15.17
CA VAL A 65 20.06 -0.88 -15.73
C VAL A 65 20.16 -2.28 -16.30
N THR A 66 19.16 -3.10 -16.07
CA THR A 66 19.05 -4.46 -16.65
C THR A 66 17.64 -4.73 -17.13
N ALA A 67 17.47 -5.66 -18.08
CA ALA A 67 16.15 -6.10 -18.54
C ALA A 67 15.52 -7.14 -17.60
N ASP A 68 16.34 -7.88 -16.85
CA ASP A 68 15.92 -9.01 -16.03
C ASP A 68 16.12 -8.67 -14.53
N ALA A 69 15.07 -8.89 -13.75
CA ALA A 69 15.13 -8.76 -12.31
C ALA A 69 16.15 -9.74 -11.68
N ALA A 70 16.36 -10.91 -12.28
CA ALA A 70 17.32 -11.90 -11.79
C ALA A 70 18.75 -11.36 -11.73
N ASP A 71 19.17 -10.54 -12.72
CA ASP A 71 20.50 -9.90 -12.72
C ASP A 71 20.66 -8.93 -11.55
N LEU A 72 19.57 -8.20 -11.20
CA LEU A 72 19.56 -7.29 -10.07
C LEU A 72 19.60 -8.07 -8.75
N LEU A 73 18.81 -9.13 -8.62
CA LEU A 73 18.75 -9.99 -7.44
C LEU A 73 20.07 -10.71 -7.17
N ALA A 74 20.80 -11.10 -8.22
CA ALA A 74 22.11 -11.74 -8.11
C ALA A 74 23.23 -10.78 -7.66
N ASP A 75 23.03 -9.45 -7.70
CA ASP A 75 24.05 -8.49 -7.32
C ASP A 75 24.23 -8.43 -5.80
N PRO A 76 25.42 -8.83 -5.27
CA PRO A 76 25.68 -8.77 -3.83
C PRO A 76 25.77 -7.33 -3.28
N ALA A 77 25.90 -6.33 -4.15
CA ALA A 77 25.92 -4.93 -3.75
C ALA A 77 24.53 -4.33 -3.52
N ILE A 78 23.46 -5.07 -3.78
CA ILE A 78 22.06 -4.66 -3.51
C ILE A 78 21.65 -5.24 -2.15
N ASP A 79 21.21 -4.38 -1.23
CA ASP A 79 20.72 -4.80 0.10
C ASP A 79 19.23 -5.17 0.06
N ALA A 80 18.45 -4.42 -0.72
CA ALA A 80 17.01 -4.50 -0.74
C ALA A 80 16.43 -4.19 -2.12
N VAL A 81 15.19 -4.61 -2.36
CA VAL A 81 14.46 -4.29 -3.59
C VAL A 81 13.13 -3.61 -3.30
N VAL A 82 12.74 -2.70 -4.20
CA VAL A 82 11.40 -2.15 -4.33
C VAL A 82 10.75 -2.76 -5.56
N ILE A 83 9.69 -3.54 -5.36
CA ILE A 83 8.91 -4.18 -6.43
C ILE A 83 7.72 -3.28 -6.76
N ALA A 84 7.74 -2.68 -7.95
CA ALA A 84 6.69 -1.82 -8.51
C ALA A 84 6.33 -2.24 -9.94
N SER A 85 6.44 -3.52 -10.23
CA SER A 85 6.03 -4.18 -11.47
C SER A 85 4.50 -4.34 -11.53
N PRO A 86 3.89 -4.85 -12.61
CA PRO A 86 2.48 -5.24 -12.59
C PRO A 86 2.20 -6.32 -11.54
N ALA A 87 1.07 -6.19 -10.83
CA ALA A 87 0.70 -7.00 -9.66
C ALA A 87 0.78 -8.53 -9.85
N ARG A 88 0.51 -9.02 -11.07
CA ARG A 88 0.62 -10.45 -11.41
C ARG A 88 2.01 -11.05 -11.24
N PHE A 89 3.04 -10.23 -11.11
CA PHE A 89 4.42 -10.68 -10.90
C PHE A 89 4.89 -10.55 -9.45
N HIS A 90 4.11 -9.89 -8.58
CA HIS A 90 4.55 -9.52 -7.24
C HIS A 90 4.91 -10.74 -6.39
N SER A 91 4.02 -11.72 -6.24
CA SER A 91 4.28 -12.91 -5.42
C SER A 91 5.54 -13.66 -5.88
N ALA A 92 5.71 -13.87 -7.19
CA ALA A 92 6.89 -14.54 -7.72
C ALA A 92 8.18 -13.75 -7.45
N LEU A 93 8.16 -12.42 -7.62
CA LEU A 93 9.31 -11.55 -7.37
C LEU A 93 9.64 -11.44 -5.88
N ILE A 94 8.64 -11.43 -4.99
CA ILE A 94 8.84 -11.49 -3.54
C ILE A 94 9.62 -12.76 -3.17
N GLY A 95 9.16 -13.93 -3.64
CA GLY A 95 9.82 -15.21 -3.37
C GLY A 95 11.24 -15.27 -3.92
N GLN A 96 11.48 -14.78 -5.15
CA GLN A 96 12.81 -14.72 -5.76
C GLN A 96 13.75 -13.79 -4.99
N ALA A 97 13.27 -12.61 -4.59
CA ALA A 97 14.04 -11.66 -3.82
C ALA A 97 14.41 -12.22 -2.43
N ALA A 98 13.46 -12.87 -1.75
CA ALA A 98 13.70 -13.53 -0.48
C ALA A 98 14.75 -14.64 -0.61
N ALA A 99 14.62 -15.52 -1.61
CA ALA A 99 15.59 -16.59 -1.89
C ALA A 99 17.00 -16.06 -2.20
N ALA A 100 17.09 -14.84 -2.78
CA ALA A 100 18.36 -14.15 -3.01
C ALA A 100 18.87 -13.37 -1.77
N GLY A 101 18.20 -13.48 -0.62
CA GLY A 101 18.57 -12.80 0.62
C GLY A 101 18.34 -11.28 0.60
N LYS A 102 17.50 -10.77 -0.30
CA LYS A 102 17.19 -9.34 -0.40
C LYS A 102 15.98 -9.01 0.48
N HIS A 103 16.07 -7.89 1.21
CA HIS A 103 14.91 -7.30 1.87
C HIS A 103 13.94 -6.76 0.81
N VAL A 104 12.63 -6.82 1.09
CA VAL A 104 11.61 -6.58 0.08
C VAL A 104 10.61 -5.51 0.54
N PHE A 105 10.52 -4.43 -0.23
CA PHE A 105 9.34 -3.58 -0.28
C PHE A 105 8.54 -3.96 -1.53
N CYS A 106 7.25 -4.24 -1.40
CA CYS A 106 6.41 -4.55 -2.54
C CYS A 106 5.21 -3.61 -2.60
N GLU A 107 4.95 -3.05 -3.79
CA GLU A 107 3.69 -2.36 -4.06
C GLU A 107 2.51 -3.33 -3.91
N LYS A 108 1.39 -2.75 -3.54
CA LYS A 108 0.12 -3.50 -3.41
C LYS A 108 -0.49 -3.81 -4.81
N PRO A 109 -1.29 -4.88 -4.91
CA PRO A 109 -1.39 -6.00 -3.97
C PRO A 109 -0.14 -6.87 -4.05
N ALA A 110 0.25 -7.51 -2.95
CA ALA A 110 1.42 -8.40 -2.93
C ALA A 110 1.24 -9.68 -3.76
N GLY A 111 0.01 -9.98 -4.15
CA GLY A 111 -0.38 -11.11 -5.02
C GLY A 111 -1.82 -10.95 -5.48
N GLN A 112 -2.26 -11.84 -6.37
CA GLN A 112 -3.63 -11.88 -6.88
C GLN A 112 -4.43 -13.09 -6.36
N GLY A 113 -3.76 -14.03 -5.68
CA GLY A 113 -4.33 -15.19 -5.00
C GLY A 113 -3.64 -15.46 -3.66
N LEU A 114 -4.35 -16.10 -2.72
CA LEU A 114 -3.78 -16.38 -1.40
C LEU A 114 -2.69 -17.44 -1.45
N GLU A 115 -2.85 -18.51 -2.23
CA GLU A 115 -1.90 -19.62 -2.32
C GLU A 115 -0.51 -19.12 -2.80
N GLU A 116 -0.48 -18.35 -3.87
CA GLU A 116 0.78 -17.79 -4.40
C GLU A 116 1.40 -16.76 -3.44
N LEU A 117 0.57 -15.98 -2.74
CA LEU A 117 1.05 -15.03 -1.75
C LEU A 117 1.60 -15.76 -0.52
N ASP A 118 0.91 -16.77 0.00
CA ASP A 118 1.34 -17.56 1.15
C ASP A 118 2.70 -18.21 0.87
N ALA A 119 2.88 -18.83 -0.31
CA ALA A 119 4.18 -19.39 -0.71
C ALA A 119 5.31 -18.35 -0.78
N ALA A 120 5.01 -17.13 -1.23
CA ALA A 120 5.99 -16.04 -1.27
C ALA A 120 6.35 -15.53 0.14
N LEU A 121 5.37 -15.45 1.03
CA LEU A 121 5.57 -15.02 2.42
C LEU A 121 6.30 -16.08 3.24
N ASP A 122 6.06 -17.36 3.00
CA ASP A 122 6.82 -18.46 3.59
C ASP A 122 8.30 -18.40 3.19
N ALA A 123 8.61 -18.04 1.94
CA ALA A 123 9.98 -17.82 1.49
C ALA A 123 10.63 -16.61 2.19
N VAL A 124 9.88 -15.54 2.44
CA VAL A 124 10.34 -14.36 3.20
C VAL A 124 10.70 -14.77 4.63
N ASP A 125 9.83 -15.53 5.29
CA ASP A 125 10.05 -15.98 6.67
C ASP A 125 11.24 -16.94 6.75
N ALA A 126 11.32 -17.93 5.86
CA ALA A 126 12.43 -18.88 5.78
C ALA A 126 13.79 -18.20 5.54
N ALA A 127 13.83 -17.12 4.74
CA ALA A 127 15.04 -16.35 4.48
C ALA A 127 15.38 -15.35 5.60
N GLY A 128 14.46 -15.07 6.53
CA GLY A 128 14.63 -14.08 7.59
C GLY A 128 14.81 -12.64 7.11
N VAL A 129 14.37 -12.35 5.87
CA VAL A 129 14.48 -11.00 5.29
C VAL A 129 13.32 -10.12 5.75
N HIS A 130 13.53 -8.82 5.72
CA HIS A 130 12.46 -7.86 6.01
C HIS A 130 11.51 -7.74 4.81
N PHE A 131 10.21 -7.81 5.07
CA PHE A 131 9.15 -7.57 4.10
C PHE A 131 8.25 -6.43 4.56
N GLN A 132 7.95 -5.51 3.65
CA GLN A 132 6.99 -4.42 3.84
C GLN A 132 6.12 -4.30 2.59
N ILE A 133 4.81 -4.14 2.79
CA ILE A 133 3.85 -3.87 1.72
C ILE A 133 3.53 -2.37 1.62
N GLY A 134 3.33 -1.85 0.41
CA GLY A 134 3.05 -0.44 0.14
C GLY A 134 1.64 0.01 0.53
N PHE A 135 1.31 0.01 1.83
CA PHE A 135 0.08 0.60 2.35
C PHE A 135 0.35 2.01 2.87
N ASN A 136 0.54 2.92 1.96
CA ASN A 136 0.98 4.29 2.19
C ASN A 136 0.10 5.09 3.15
N ARG A 137 -1.21 4.77 3.29
CA ARG A 137 -2.11 5.50 4.20
C ARG A 137 -1.68 5.42 5.66
N ARG A 138 -1.03 4.33 6.07
CA ARG A 138 -0.47 4.20 7.43
C ARG A 138 0.59 5.26 7.73
N TYR A 139 1.21 5.85 6.70
CA TYR A 139 2.21 6.90 6.82
C TYR A 139 1.65 8.30 6.62
N ALA A 140 0.37 8.47 6.30
CA ALA A 140 -0.28 9.77 6.23
C ALA A 140 -0.52 10.33 7.64
N ALA A 141 -0.15 11.58 7.87
CA ALA A 141 -0.11 12.18 9.21
C ALA A 141 -1.47 12.17 9.93
N ASP A 142 -2.56 12.39 9.20
CA ASP A 142 -3.93 12.36 9.72
C ASP A 142 -4.40 10.95 10.07
N PHE A 143 -4.05 9.94 9.25
CA PHE A 143 -4.31 8.53 9.56
C PHE A 143 -3.49 8.05 10.77
N GLN A 144 -2.23 8.47 10.89
CA GLN A 144 -1.41 8.19 12.07
C GLN A 144 -1.99 8.84 13.34
N ALA A 145 -2.46 10.08 13.25
CA ALA A 145 -3.10 10.75 14.37
C ALA A 145 -4.35 10.00 14.84
N ALA A 146 -5.20 9.58 13.89
CA ALA A 146 -6.39 8.78 14.22
C ALA A 146 -6.00 7.43 14.86
N LYS A 147 -4.98 6.73 14.31
CA LYS A 147 -4.51 5.46 14.88
C LYS A 147 -3.93 5.63 16.28
N LYS A 148 -3.21 6.71 16.53
CA LYS A 148 -2.69 7.04 17.87
C LYS A 148 -3.82 7.21 18.89
N ASP A 149 -4.91 7.92 18.53
CA ASP A 149 -6.07 8.10 19.39
C ASP A 149 -6.80 6.77 19.64
N LEU A 150 -6.91 5.91 18.63
CA LEU A 150 -7.46 4.56 18.76
C LEU A 150 -6.62 3.70 19.71
N ALA A 151 -5.30 3.67 19.53
CA ALA A 151 -4.37 2.91 20.36
C ALA A 151 -4.36 3.41 21.82
N ALA A 152 -4.57 4.71 22.03
CA ALA A 152 -4.73 5.30 23.37
C ALA A 152 -6.11 5.05 24.01
N GLY A 153 -7.05 4.41 23.29
CA GLY A 153 -8.40 4.10 23.78
C GLY A 153 -9.31 5.34 23.95
N ILE A 154 -8.97 6.45 23.29
CA ILE A 154 -9.72 7.73 23.40
C ILE A 154 -11.15 7.56 22.92
N VAL A 155 -11.36 6.88 21.82
CA VAL A 155 -12.71 6.63 21.26
C VAL A 155 -13.40 5.39 21.84
N GLY A 156 -12.71 4.65 22.72
CA GLY A 156 -13.21 3.42 23.31
C GLY A 156 -13.18 2.23 22.34
N GLN A 157 -14.11 1.29 22.51
CA GLN A 157 -14.21 0.11 21.64
C GLN A 157 -14.79 0.49 20.28
N PRO A 158 -14.14 0.16 19.14
CA PRO A 158 -14.69 0.37 17.81
C PRO A 158 -16.05 -0.33 17.64
N GLN A 159 -17.03 0.37 17.09
CA GLN A 159 -18.39 -0.11 16.83
C GLN A 159 -18.73 -0.05 15.35
N LEU A 160 -18.50 1.14 14.74
CA LEU A 160 -18.73 1.37 13.32
C LEU A 160 -17.50 2.02 12.72
N LEU A 161 -16.96 1.41 11.66
CA LEU A 161 -15.81 1.93 10.92
C LEU A 161 -16.23 2.26 9.48
N ARG A 162 -15.61 3.26 8.91
CA ARG A 162 -15.81 3.61 7.50
C ARG A 162 -14.49 3.98 6.86
N SER A 163 -14.28 3.53 5.62
CA SER A 163 -13.21 4.00 4.75
C SER A 163 -13.73 4.21 3.35
N LEU A 164 -13.31 5.27 2.70
CA LEU A 164 -13.77 5.57 1.35
C LEU A 164 -12.63 6.07 0.46
N THR A 165 -12.73 5.69 -0.82
CA THR A 165 -11.88 6.17 -1.91
C THR A 165 -12.74 6.69 -3.04
N ARG A 166 -12.67 7.99 -3.27
CA ARG A 166 -13.23 8.64 -4.46
C ARG A 166 -12.08 9.02 -5.38
N ASP A 167 -12.00 8.36 -6.53
CA ASP A 167 -10.99 8.55 -7.55
C ASP A 167 -11.53 9.43 -8.68
N PRO A 168 -10.82 10.42 -9.19
CA PRO A 168 -11.28 11.26 -10.29
C PRO A 168 -11.49 10.50 -11.61
N GLY A 169 -11.08 9.23 -11.67
CA GLY A 169 -11.30 8.35 -12.81
C GLY A 169 -10.17 8.40 -13.85
N THR A 170 -10.35 7.59 -14.87
CA THR A 170 -9.34 7.35 -15.91
C THR A 170 -9.29 8.39 -17.02
N GLY A 171 -10.25 9.32 -17.03
CA GLY A 171 -10.36 10.37 -18.04
C GLY A 171 -10.86 9.91 -19.42
N SER A 172 -10.90 8.62 -19.72
CA SER A 172 -11.42 8.11 -21.00
C SER A 172 -11.84 6.63 -20.95
N ILE A 173 -12.90 6.28 -21.67
CA ILE A 173 -13.39 4.90 -21.85
C ILE A 173 -12.28 3.99 -22.39
N GLY A 174 -11.47 4.46 -23.34
CA GLY A 174 -10.40 3.67 -23.93
C GLY A 174 -9.28 3.32 -22.95
N HIS A 175 -9.09 4.11 -21.89
CA HIS A 175 -8.20 3.77 -20.79
C HIS A 175 -8.85 2.79 -19.81
N ALA A 176 -10.11 3.06 -19.43
CA ALA A 176 -10.89 2.18 -18.57
C ALA A 176 -10.97 0.73 -19.10
N ALA A 177 -11.13 0.54 -20.41
CA ALA A 177 -11.15 -0.77 -21.05
C ALA A 177 -9.83 -1.58 -20.94
N ARG A 178 -8.72 -0.97 -20.52
CA ARG A 178 -7.43 -1.65 -20.30
C ARG A 178 -7.19 -2.00 -18.83
N ILE A 179 -8.05 -1.55 -17.92
CA ILE A 179 -7.93 -1.82 -16.50
C ILE A 179 -8.32 -3.28 -16.27
N PRO A 180 -7.52 -4.06 -15.52
CA PRO A 180 -7.85 -5.44 -15.18
C PRO A 180 -9.20 -5.57 -14.48
N ALA A 181 -9.87 -6.70 -14.69
CA ALA A 181 -11.09 -7.01 -13.94
C ALA A 181 -10.84 -6.98 -12.43
N TRP A 182 -11.84 -6.58 -11.68
CA TRP A 182 -11.82 -6.53 -10.20
C TRP A 182 -10.83 -5.53 -9.59
N THR A 183 -10.23 -4.64 -10.39
CA THR A 183 -9.30 -3.60 -9.92
C THR A 183 -9.86 -2.78 -8.75
N ILE A 184 -11.19 -2.54 -8.73
CA ILE A 184 -11.84 -1.82 -7.64
C ILE A 184 -11.61 -2.46 -6.26
N PHE A 185 -11.53 -3.80 -6.18
CA PHE A 185 -11.23 -4.52 -4.93
C PHE A 185 -9.74 -4.76 -4.74
N LEU A 186 -9.04 -5.22 -5.79
CA LEU A 186 -7.66 -5.67 -5.70
C LEU A 186 -6.64 -4.53 -5.65
N GLU A 187 -6.95 -3.38 -6.26
CA GLU A 187 -5.99 -2.28 -6.35
C GLU A 187 -6.45 -0.98 -5.68
N THR A 188 -7.77 -0.78 -5.53
CA THR A 188 -8.30 0.44 -4.91
C THR A 188 -8.75 0.20 -3.48
N LEU A 189 -9.80 -0.60 -3.28
CA LEU A 189 -10.34 -0.87 -1.95
C LEU A 189 -9.41 -1.69 -1.04
N ILE A 190 -8.37 -2.31 -1.58
CA ILE A 190 -7.35 -2.98 -0.76
C ILE A 190 -6.70 -2.03 0.25
N HIS A 191 -6.56 -0.75 -0.09
CA HIS A 191 -6.10 0.28 0.83
C HIS A 191 -7.12 0.57 1.93
N ASP A 192 -8.42 0.54 1.59
CA ASP A 192 -9.50 0.73 2.54
C ASP A 192 -9.61 -0.47 3.47
N PHE A 193 -9.43 -1.69 2.96
CA PHE A 193 -9.41 -2.92 3.76
C PHE A 193 -8.24 -2.92 4.74
N ASP A 194 -7.04 -2.52 4.29
CA ASP A 194 -5.91 -2.34 5.20
C ASP A 194 -6.18 -1.28 6.27
N THR A 195 -6.71 -0.12 5.88
CA THR A 195 -7.05 0.96 6.81
C THR A 195 -8.03 0.49 7.89
N LEU A 196 -9.10 -0.21 7.49
CA LEU A 196 -10.12 -0.71 8.41
C LEU A 196 -9.57 -1.79 9.35
N ASN A 197 -8.76 -2.72 8.82
CA ASN A 197 -8.08 -3.74 9.61
C ASN A 197 -7.10 -3.13 10.63
N TRP A 198 -6.33 -2.12 10.21
CA TRP A 198 -5.37 -1.42 11.05
C TRP A 198 -6.04 -0.58 12.14
N PHE A 199 -7.15 0.08 11.83
CA PHE A 199 -7.94 0.86 12.80
C PHE A 199 -8.66 -0.03 13.82
N ASN A 200 -8.98 -1.26 13.46
CA ASN A 200 -9.60 -2.27 14.33
C ASN A 200 -8.61 -3.39 14.71
N GLU A 201 -7.38 -2.99 15.06
CA GLU A 201 -6.29 -3.91 15.39
C GLU A 201 -6.70 -4.92 16.47
N GLY A 202 -6.30 -6.19 16.28
CA GLY A 202 -6.66 -7.29 17.16
C GLY A 202 -8.01 -7.96 16.86
N ALA A 203 -8.75 -7.45 15.86
CA ALA A 203 -9.97 -8.09 15.37
C ALA A 203 -9.79 -8.59 13.92
N GLU A 204 -10.37 -9.77 13.62
CA GLU A 204 -10.31 -10.36 12.29
C GLU A 204 -11.58 -10.04 11.49
N PRO A 205 -11.48 -9.68 10.19
CA PRO A 205 -12.64 -9.63 9.30
C PRO A 205 -13.14 -11.06 9.07
N VAL A 206 -14.42 -11.32 9.34
CA VAL A 206 -14.97 -12.67 9.28
C VAL A 206 -15.93 -12.90 8.12
N GLU A 207 -16.62 -11.85 7.67
CA GLU A 207 -17.61 -11.92 6.61
C GLU A 207 -17.74 -10.59 5.89
N VAL A 208 -17.95 -10.63 4.58
CA VAL A 208 -18.22 -9.46 3.75
C VAL A 208 -19.50 -9.63 2.94
N TYR A 209 -20.20 -8.52 2.71
CA TYR A 209 -21.20 -8.43 1.65
C TYR A 209 -20.84 -7.24 0.76
N ALA A 210 -20.61 -7.52 -0.52
CA ALA A 210 -20.17 -6.55 -1.50
C ALA A 210 -21.22 -6.38 -2.60
N VAL A 211 -21.54 -5.12 -2.92
CA VAL A 211 -22.31 -4.72 -4.09
C VAL A 211 -21.45 -3.82 -4.95
N ALA A 212 -21.29 -4.17 -6.21
CA ALA A 212 -20.49 -3.38 -7.16
C ALA A 212 -21.10 -3.43 -8.57
N ASP A 213 -20.94 -2.34 -9.30
CA ASP A 213 -21.42 -2.25 -10.67
C ASP A 213 -20.59 -1.24 -11.48
N ALA A 214 -20.74 -1.27 -12.81
CA ALA A 214 -20.24 -0.27 -13.73
C ALA A 214 -21.33 0.79 -13.95
N LEU A 215 -21.39 1.78 -13.06
CA LEU A 215 -22.42 2.85 -13.12
C LEU A 215 -21.94 4.07 -13.91
N VAL A 216 -20.61 4.28 -13.95
CA VAL A 216 -19.98 5.36 -14.71
C VAL A 216 -19.79 4.93 -16.17
N GLU A 217 -19.31 3.70 -16.38
CA GLU A 217 -19.03 3.12 -17.70
C GLU A 217 -19.81 1.80 -17.91
N PRO A 218 -21.15 1.82 -18.02
CA PRO A 218 -21.98 0.60 -18.07
C PRO A 218 -21.61 -0.37 -19.19
N GLY A 219 -21.02 0.14 -20.30
CA GLY A 219 -20.56 -0.68 -21.42
C GLY A 219 -19.36 -1.58 -21.15
N LEU A 220 -18.70 -1.40 -20.00
CA LEU A 220 -17.54 -2.21 -19.58
C LEU A 220 -17.88 -3.29 -18.54
N ARG A 221 -19.14 -3.34 -18.09
CA ARG A 221 -19.61 -4.30 -17.06
C ARG A 221 -19.27 -5.73 -17.40
N ASP A 222 -19.60 -6.17 -18.62
CA ASP A 222 -19.38 -7.55 -19.05
C ASP A 222 -17.90 -7.92 -19.20
N GLN A 223 -17.00 -6.92 -19.19
CA GLN A 223 -15.57 -7.10 -19.18
C GLN A 223 -14.99 -7.19 -17.76
N GLY A 224 -15.84 -7.14 -16.72
CA GLY A 224 -15.45 -7.17 -15.32
C GLY A 224 -14.88 -5.85 -14.78
N PHE A 225 -15.00 -4.76 -15.54
CA PHE A 225 -14.69 -3.42 -15.04
C PHE A 225 -15.87 -2.92 -14.20
N LEU A 226 -15.59 -2.67 -12.92
CA LEU A 226 -16.53 -2.12 -11.96
C LEU A 226 -15.97 -0.80 -11.45
N ASP A 227 -16.78 0.25 -11.43
CA ASP A 227 -16.36 1.60 -11.09
C ASP A 227 -17.00 2.15 -9.81
N THR A 228 -17.96 1.41 -9.27
CA THR A 228 -18.68 1.77 -8.05
C THR A 228 -18.87 0.54 -7.19
N ALA A 229 -18.47 0.62 -5.93
CA ALA A 229 -18.60 -0.48 -4.97
C ALA A 229 -18.90 0.00 -3.55
N VAL A 230 -19.71 -0.77 -2.84
CA VAL A 230 -19.95 -0.67 -1.39
C VAL A 230 -19.78 -2.06 -0.78
N VAL A 231 -19.02 -2.14 0.29
CA VAL A 231 -18.72 -3.37 1.01
C VAL A 231 -19.04 -3.18 2.48
N THR A 232 -19.80 -4.08 3.07
CA THR A 232 -19.92 -4.23 4.52
C THR A 232 -19.03 -5.35 5.00
N ILE A 233 -18.34 -5.13 6.12
CA ILE A 233 -17.44 -6.12 6.74
C ILE A 233 -17.86 -6.32 8.19
N ARG A 234 -18.03 -7.55 8.60
CA ARG A 234 -18.22 -7.93 10.00
C ARG A 234 -16.92 -8.42 10.60
N TYR A 235 -16.56 -7.91 11.77
CA TYR A 235 -15.34 -8.28 12.48
C TYR A 235 -15.63 -9.23 13.65
N SER A 236 -14.61 -9.98 14.08
CA SER A 236 -14.69 -10.97 15.16
C SER A 236 -15.05 -10.37 16.52
N ASN A 237 -14.74 -9.07 16.75
CA ASN A 237 -15.12 -8.34 17.96
C ASN A 237 -16.54 -7.73 17.90
N GLY A 238 -17.29 -8.01 16.84
CA GLY A 238 -18.65 -7.50 16.61
C GLY A 238 -18.73 -6.13 15.93
N ALA A 239 -17.61 -5.43 15.71
CA ALA A 239 -17.60 -4.19 14.96
C ALA A 239 -18.04 -4.40 13.51
N ILE A 240 -18.71 -3.40 12.94
CA ILE A 240 -19.16 -3.38 11.55
C ILE A 240 -18.38 -2.31 10.81
N ALA A 241 -17.88 -2.62 9.62
CA ALA A 241 -17.23 -1.64 8.78
C ALA A 241 -17.90 -1.50 7.41
N VAL A 242 -17.72 -0.31 6.80
CA VAL A 242 -18.12 -0.01 5.43
C VAL A 242 -16.92 0.50 4.67
N ALA A 243 -16.61 -0.14 3.52
CA ALA A 243 -15.67 0.35 2.55
C ALA A 243 -16.41 0.72 1.26
N GLU A 244 -16.07 1.87 0.65
CA GLU A 244 -16.73 2.31 -0.58
C GLU A 244 -15.75 2.97 -1.55
N ALA A 245 -15.94 2.72 -2.86
CA ALA A 245 -15.15 3.32 -3.92
C ALA A 245 -16.04 3.77 -5.08
N ASN A 246 -15.57 4.82 -5.77
CA ASN A 246 -16.13 5.26 -7.03
C ASN A 246 -15.06 5.92 -7.89
N PHE A 247 -15.04 5.65 -9.20
CA PHE A 247 -14.06 6.15 -10.16
C PHE A 247 -14.57 7.34 -11.00
N SER A 248 -15.35 8.23 -10.38
CA SER A 248 -15.86 9.43 -11.06
C SER A 248 -16.01 10.63 -10.12
N ALA A 249 -15.05 10.80 -9.20
CA ALA A 249 -15.00 11.98 -8.34
C ALA A 249 -14.49 13.18 -9.12
N LEU A 250 -15.35 13.82 -9.91
CA LEU A 250 -15.00 14.94 -10.78
C LEU A 250 -14.35 16.12 -10.04
N TYR A 251 -14.56 16.21 -8.72
CA TYR A 251 -13.95 17.22 -7.87
C TYR A 251 -12.53 16.88 -7.42
N GLY A 252 -12.03 15.67 -7.67
CA GLY A 252 -10.66 15.23 -7.30
C GLY A 252 -10.66 14.06 -6.33
N TYR A 253 -9.46 13.64 -5.89
CA TYR A 253 -9.32 12.57 -4.91
C TYR A 253 -9.93 12.96 -3.56
N ASP A 254 -10.71 12.03 -3.00
CA ASP A 254 -11.31 12.13 -1.67
C ASP A 254 -11.12 10.79 -0.96
N ILE A 255 -10.18 10.74 -0.03
CA ILE A 255 -9.82 9.54 0.71
C ILE A 255 -9.96 9.85 2.20
N ARG A 256 -10.83 9.10 2.88
CA ARG A 256 -11.16 9.33 4.29
C ARG A 256 -11.36 8.02 5.05
N GLY A 257 -11.02 8.03 6.34
CA GLY A 257 -11.32 6.98 7.31
C GLY A 257 -12.03 7.54 8.53
N GLU A 258 -12.92 6.75 9.15
CA GLU A 258 -13.66 7.12 10.34
C GLU A 258 -13.83 5.91 11.24
N VAL A 259 -13.71 6.12 12.56
CA VAL A 259 -14.05 5.12 13.56
C VAL A 259 -14.95 5.76 14.62
N PHE A 260 -16.18 5.27 14.72
CA PHE A 260 -17.11 5.57 15.79
C PHE A 260 -17.01 4.45 16.84
N GLY A 261 -16.64 4.82 18.05
CA GLY A 261 -16.45 3.90 19.17
C GLY A 261 -17.34 4.24 20.34
N SER A 262 -17.23 3.45 21.41
CA SER A 262 -18.09 3.56 22.60
C SER A 262 -17.91 4.85 23.41
N LYS A 263 -16.87 5.65 23.16
CA LYS A 263 -16.56 6.90 23.88
C LYS A 263 -16.46 8.13 22.99
N GLY A 264 -16.50 7.95 21.68
CA GLY A 264 -16.36 9.06 20.73
C GLY A 264 -16.04 8.59 19.32
N MET A 265 -15.61 9.51 18.47
CA MET A 265 -15.32 9.26 17.07
C MET A 265 -14.01 9.94 16.68
N VAL A 266 -13.28 9.34 15.77
CA VAL A 266 -12.13 9.92 15.09
C VAL A 266 -12.29 9.81 13.58
N GLN A 267 -11.86 10.86 12.86
CA GLN A 267 -11.83 10.90 11.39
C GLN A 267 -10.42 11.23 10.91
N ALA A 268 -10.03 10.61 9.79
CA ALA A 268 -8.79 10.88 9.08
C ALA A 268 -9.08 11.11 7.60
N GLY A 269 -8.17 11.80 6.93
CA GLY A 269 -8.28 12.09 5.51
C GLY A 269 -9.10 13.35 5.20
N ARG A 270 -8.95 13.81 3.96
CA ARG A 270 -9.59 15.03 3.48
C ARG A 270 -9.75 15.01 1.97
N ALA A 271 -10.78 15.70 1.47
CA ALA A 271 -11.01 15.91 0.04
C ALA A 271 -10.27 17.15 -0.51
N THR A 272 -9.62 17.95 0.34
CA THR A 272 -8.95 19.19 -0.09
C THR A 272 -7.44 19.02 -0.07
N GLU A 273 -6.74 19.61 -1.04
CA GLU A 273 -5.28 19.56 -1.13
C GLU A 273 -4.62 20.27 0.06
N THR A 274 -5.15 21.46 0.41
CA THR A 274 -4.64 22.27 1.51
C THR A 274 -5.79 22.73 2.42
N ALA A 275 -5.46 23.41 3.52
CA ALA A 275 -6.44 24.06 4.36
C ALA A 275 -6.98 25.39 3.80
N ALA A 276 -6.40 25.88 2.67
CA ALA A 276 -6.83 27.14 2.05
C ALA A 276 -8.28 27.07 1.55
N ARG A 277 -9.01 28.15 1.75
CA ARG A 277 -10.37 28.33 1.25
C ARG A 277 -10.42 29.64 0.47
N ARG A 278 -11.09 29.63 -0.68
CA ARG A 278 -11.34 30.81 -1.51
C ARG A 278 -12.75 31.31 -1.24
N PHE A 279 -12.87 32.58 -0.91
CA PHE A 279 -14.17 33.24 -0.70
C PHE A 279 -14.31 34.32 -1.76
N THR A 280 -15.37 34.22 -2.60
CA THR A 280 -15.68 35.15 -3.68
C THR A 280 -17.18 35.46 -3.68
N ALA A 281 -17.63 36.34 -4.59
CA ALA A 281 -19.06 36.58 -4.78
C ALA A 281 -19.82 35.31 -5.22
N GLU A 282 -19.14 34.31 -5.78
CA GLU A 282 -19.70 33.02 -6.20
C GLU A 282 -19.84 32.00 -5.05
N GLY A 283 -19.28 32.32 -3.87
CA GLY A 283 -19.31 31.45 -2.71
C GLY A 283 -17.93 31.02 -2.21
N MET A 284 -17.91 29.86 -1.53
CA MET A 284 -16.71 29.28 -0.98
C MET A 284 -16.24 28.10 -1.83
N SER A 285 -14.93 28.03 -2.13
CA SER A 285 -14.32 26.91 -2.82
C SER A 285 -12.96 26.56 -2.22
N ALA A 286 -12.45 25.36 -2.53
CA ALA A 286 -11.14 24.87 -2.15
C ALA A 286 -10.54 24.05 -3.29
N ASP A 287 -9.21 24.00 -3.37
CA ASP A 287 -8.54 23.17 -4.35
C ASP A 287 -8.50 21.70 -3.87
N THR A 288 -8.58 20.76 -4.81
CA THR A 288 -8.61 19.33 -4.56
C THR A 288 -7.50 18.62 -5.34
N PRO A 289 -6.85 17.57 -4.76
CA PRO A 289 -5.78 16.85 -5.45
C PRO A 289 -6.34 16.08 -6.64
N ARG A 290 -5.59 16.06 -7.75
CA ARG A 290 -5.94 15.31 -8.95
C ARG A 290 -5.23 13.97 -9.06
N LEU A 291 -4.11 13.82 -8.36
CA LEU A 291 -3.31 12.59 -8.31
C LEU A 291 -3.14 12.14 -6.85
N ASN A 292 -3.22 10.83 -6.62
CA ASN A 292 -2.98 10.25 -5.29
C ASN A 292 -1.55 10.54 -4.79
N VAL A 293 -0.56 10.59 -5.68
CA VAL A 293 0.82 10.96 -5.32
C VAL A 293 0.98 12.42 -4.87
N GLU A 294 0.06 13.31 -5.25
CA GLU A 294 0.01 14.67 -4.70
C GLU A 294 -0.53 14.65 -3.28
N LEU A 295 -1.64 13.94 -3.07
CA LEU A 295 -2.28 13.79 -1.77
C LEU A 295 -1.37 13.11 -0.74
N PHE A 296 -0.63 12.07 -1.14
CA PHE A 296 0.15 11.20 -0.25
C PHE A 296 1.66 11.27 -0.48
N ARG A 297 2.19 12.33 -1.12
CA ARG A 297 3.63 12.44 -1.43
C ARG A 297 4.54 12.18 -0.24
N GLN A 298 4.22 12.77 0.92
CA GLN A 298 5.01 12.58 2.13
C GLN A 298 4.85 11.15 2.66
N ALA A 299 3.65 10.61 2.67
CA ALA A 299 3.39 9.25 3.13
C ALA A 299 4.17 8.20 2.30
N TYR A 300 4.22 8.34 0.98
CA TYR A 300 5.05 7.50 0.11
C TYR A 300 6.55 7.65 0.39
N THR A 301 7.00 8.84 0.78
CA THR A 301 8.41 9.03 1.17
C THR A 301 8.70 8.37 2.52
N ASP A 302 7.78 8.54 3.48
CA ASP A 302 7.95 8.03 4.84
C ASP A 302 7.88 6.50 4.92
N GLU A 303 7.06 5.84 4.08
CA GLU A 303 7.03 4.38 4.03
C GLU A 303 8.34 3.79 3.51
N LEU A 304 8.98 4.43 2.50
CA LEU A 304 10.28 4.01 2.00
C LEU A 304 11.41 4.35 2.99
N ALA A 305 11.30 5.43 3.75
CA ALA A 305 12.25 5.77 4.80
C ALA A 305 12.17 4.74 5.95
N ASP A 306 10.96 4.36 6.38
CA ASP A 306 10.74 3.33 7.39
C ASP A 306 11.31 1.97 6.93
N PHE A 307 11.09 1.61 5.66
CA PHE A 307 11.69 0.42 5.05
C PHE A 307 13.23 0.45 5.09
N ALA A 308 13.84 1.55 4.65
CA ALA A 308 15.29 1.70 4.65
C ALA A 308 15.87 1.66 6.07
N ASP A 309 15.18 2.25 7.04
CA ASP A 309 15.58 2.21 8.46
C ASP A 309 15.50 0.80 9.04
N ALA A 310 14.45 0.03 8.71
CA ALA A 310 14.30 -1.36 9.11
C ALA A 310 15.39 -2.27 8.51
N VAL A 311 15.74 -2.07 7.23
CA VAL A 311 16.85 -2.79 6.57
C VAL A 311 18.19 -2.46 7.25
N ARG A 312 18.43 -1.18 7.50
CA ARG A 312 19.67 -0.73 8.18
C ARG A 312 19.79 -1.31 9.58
N ALA A 313 18.73 -1.25 10.36
CA ALA A 313 18.71 -1.80 11.72
C ALA A 313 19.04 -3.30 11.74
N ARG A 314 18.52 -4.08 10.78
CA ARG A 314 18.84 -5.51 10.66
C ARG A 314 20.30 -5.73 10.26
N ARG A 315 20.81 -4.99 9.28
CA ARG A 315 22.23 -5.06 8.85
C ARG A 315 23.18 -4.72 10.00
N ASP A 316 22.86 -3.69 10.78
CA ASP A 316 23.70 -3.19 11.87
C ASP A 316 23.46 -3.93 13.21
N GLY A 317 22.54 -4.92 13.25
CA GLY A 317 22.17 -5.67 14.45
C GLY A 317 21.52 -4.81 15.54
N THR A 318 20.88 -3.70 15.17
CA THR A 318 20.20 -2.79 16.09
C THR A 318 18.70 -3.08 16.13
N VAL A 319 18.04 -2.72 17.25
CA VAL A 319 16.59 -2.82 17.36
C VAL A 319 16.00 -1.48 16.93
N PRO A 320 15.06 -1.45 15.97
CA PRO A 320 14.36 -0.21 15.62
C PRO A 320 13.67 0.40 16.84
N GLU A 321 13.55 1.72 16.88
CA GLU A 321 12.81 2.41 17.93
C GLU A 321 11.35 1.93 17.98
N SER A 322 10.86 1.58 19.17
CA SER A 322 9.49 1.09 19.32
C SER A 322 8.51 2.24 19.07
N LYS A 323 7.56 2.01 18.17
CA LYS A 323 6.46 2.92 17.89
C LYS A 323 5.25 2.59 18.79
N PRO A 324 4.39 3.56 19.13
CA PRO A 324 3.26 3.34 20.06
C PRO A 324 2.16 2.42 19.49
N PHE A 325 2.24 2.05 18.22
CA PHE A 325 1.36 1.12 17.51
C PHE A 325 2.12 0.54 16.32
N THR A 326 1.64 -0.59 15.78
CA THR A 326 2.22 -1.21 14.58
C THR A 326 1.99 -0.29 13.38
N LEU A 327 3.05 0.38 12.91
CA LEU A 327 2.99 1.27 11.75
C LEU A 327 3.31 0.52 10.46
N THR A 328 4.44 -0.19 10.44
CA THR A 328 4.96 -0.89 9.26
C THR A 328 4.06 -2.05 8.86
N PRO A 329 3.41 -1.99 7.67
CA PRO A 329 2.56 -3.09 7.21
C PRO A 329 3.43 -4.24 6.70
N GLY A 330 3.17 -5.44 7.24
CA GLY A 330 3.94 -6.64 6.94
C GLY A 330 3.15 -7.72 6.21
N ALA A 331 3.65 -8.95 6.31
CA ALA A 331 3.09 -10.13 5.66
C ALA A 331 1.62 -10.39 6.03
N SER A 332 1.30 -10.36 7.33
CA SER A 332 -0.07 -10.59 7.80
C SER A 332 -1.05 -9.52 7.31
N ASP A 333 -0.60 -8.26 7.18
CA ASP A 333 -1.44 -7.16 6.69
C ASP A 333 -1.72 -7.32 5.19
N ALA A 334 -0.69 -7.64 4.40
CA ALA A 334 -0.83 -7.93 2.98
C ALA A 334 -1.83 -9.06 2.71
N ARG A 335 -1.68 -10.17 3.45
CA ARG A 335 -2.56 -11.33 3.34
C ARG A 335 -3.99 -11.02 3.75
N ARG A 336 -4.18 -10.34 4.89
CA ARG A 336 -5.51 -9.99 5.42
C ARG A 336 -6.28 -9.07 4.47
N ALA A 337 -5.63 -8.05 3.92
CA ALA A 337 -6.25 -7.15 2.96
C ALA A 337 -6.63 -7.86 1.65
N LEU A 338 -5.76 -8.74 1.14
CA LEU A 338 -6.06 -9.55 -0.04
C LEU A 338 -7.22 -10.53 0.21
N ALA A 339 -7.27 -11.18 1.38
CA ALA A 339 -8.35 -12.10 1.73
C ALA A 339 -9.73 -11.40 1.73
N VAL A 340 -9.81 -10.17 2.25
CA VAL A 340 -11.03 -9.34 2.18
C VAL A 340 -11.38 -9.03 0.73
N ALA A 341 -10.41 -8.62 -0.10
CA ALA A 341 -10.63 -8.30 -1.52
C ALA A 341 -11.18 -9.50 -2.30
N LEU A 342 -10.62 -10.69 -2.10
CA LEU A 342 -11.07 -11.93 -2.75
C LEU A 342 -12.46 -12.35 -2.29
N ALA A 343 -12.76 -12.22 -0.99
CA ALA A 343 -14.11 -12.48 -0.47
C ALA A 343 -15.15 -11.50 -1.04
N CYS A 344 -14.77 -10.23 -1.29
CA CYS A 344 -15.65 -9.26 -1.97
C CYS A 344 -15.97 -9.69 -3.40
N ILE A 345 -14.97 -10.18 -4.16
CA ILE A 345 -15.17 -10.71 -5.51
C ILE A 345 -16.14 -11.91 -5.48
N GLU A 346 -15.97 -12.81 -4.53
CA GLU A 346 -16.86 -13.94 -4.35
C GLU A 346 -18.29 -13.49 -4.00
N SER A 347 -18.42 -12.53 -3.08
CA SER A 347 -19.71 -11.96 -2.69
C SER A 347 -20.46 -11.35 -3.85
N VAL A 348 -19.79 -10.54 -4.69
CA VAL A 348 -20.39 -9.95 -5.90
C VAL A 348 -20.83 -11.02 -6.89
N LYS A 349 -19.99 -12.04 -7.14
CA LYS A 349 -20.31 -13.12 -8.07
C LYS A 349 -21.53 -13.95 -7.64
N ARG A 350 -21.70 -14.15 -6.34
CA ARG A 350 -22.80 -14.95 -5.76
C ARG A 350 -24.04 -14.12 -5.44
N GLY A 351 -23.90 -12.82 -5.25
CA GLY A 351 -24.98 -11.95 -4.74
C GLY A 351 -25.32 -12.24 -3.26
N THR A 352 -24.41 -12.85 -2.48
CA THR A 352 -24.59 -13.24 -1.09
C THR A 352 -23.36 -12.90 -0.27
N PRO A 353 -23.46 -12.84 1.08
CA PRO A 353 -22.29 -12.71 1.93
C PRO A 353 -21.26 -13.83 1.67
N ALA A 354 -19.98 -13.51 1.82
CA ALA A 354 -18.86 -14.43 1.70
C ALA A 354 -17.97 -14.39 2.95
N THR A 355 -17.47 -15.55 3.37
CA THR A 355 -16.53 -15.68 4.50
C THR A 355 -15.15 -15.18 4.07
N VAL A 356 -14.46 -14.46 4.97
CA VAL A 356 -13.09 -14.02 4.76
C VAL A 356 -12.12 -15.07 5.29
N ASN A 357 -11.25 -15.59 4.43
CA ASN A 357 -10.22 -16.56 4.82
C ASN A 357 -8.94 -15.83 5.27
N THR A 358 -8.86 -15.46 6.54
CA THR A 358 -7.69 -14.78 7.11
C THR A 358 -6.59 -15.71 7.61
N VAL A 359 -6.86 -17.00 7.75
CA VAL A 359 -5.90 -18.02 8.25
C VAL A 359 -5.24 -18.69 7.07
N ALA A 360 -3.91 -18.81 7.07
CA ALA A 360 -3.18 -19.65 6.11
C ALA A 360 -3.60 -21.11 6.32
N VAL A 361 -3.90 -21.80 5.23
CA VAL A 361 -4.19 -23.24 5.29
C VAL A 361 -2.86 -23.96 5.49
N ASN A 362 -2.42 -24.11 6.72
CA ASN A 362 -1.38 -25.07 7.06
C ASN A 362 -2.01 -26.47 7.01
N GLU A 363 -1.78 -27.22 5.94
CA GLU A 363 -2.22 -28.63 5.78
C GLU A 363 -1.58 -29.60 6.79
N ASN A 364 -0.88 -29.11 7.80
CA ASN A 364 -0.19 -29.93 8.82
C ASN A 364 -0.90 -30.03 10.17
N VAL A 365 -2.20 -29.76 10.26
CA VAL A 365 -2.99 -30.17 11.42
C VAL A 365 -3.78 -31.42 11.02
N VAL A 366 -3.11 -32.57 11.01
CA VAL A 366 -3.75 -33.87 11.13
C VAL A 366 -4.25 -33.96 12.56
N LEU A 367 -5.57 -34.01 12.73
CA LEU A 367 -6.27 -34.31 13.98
C LEU A 367 -5.85 -35.66 14.54
#